data_4536d5477145586aa1f6a7630e9cfb4f
#
_entry.id   4536d5477145586aa1f6a7630e9cfb4f
#
_cell.length_a   1.000
_cell.length_b   1.000
_cell.length_c   1.000
_cell.angle_alpha   90.00
_cell.angle_beta   90.00
_cell.angle_gamma   90.00
#
_symmetry.space_group_name_H-M   'P 1'
#
loop_
_entity.id
_entity.type
_entity.pdbx_description
1 polymer ?
#
loop_
_entity_poly.entity_id
_entity_poly.type
_entity_poly.pdbx_seq_one_letter_code
_entity_poly.pdbx_strand_id
1 'polypeptide(L)'
;MRKDLTELVFIIDRSGSMSGLESDTIGGFNSMIRKQKQAEGEALISTVLFDNVSEVLHDRVNVKDIQPMTEHDYTVRGTTALLDAIGGAIHHIGNVHKYARQEDVPEHTMFVITTDGMENASRYYSGDKVKKMIERQKVKYGWEFLFLGANIDAVETASHFGIGADRAVNYNCDSEGTALNYEVVSDAICSVRCSAPLKSDWKKRIDEDYKKRNRKKV
;
A
#
# COMPACT_ATOMS: atom_id res chain seq x y z
N MET A 1 4.11 13.22 19.32
CA MET A 1 4.41 12.37 18.16
C MET A 1 5.91 12.29 18.00
N ARG A 2 6.40 11.14 17.62
CA ARG A 2 7.83 10.85 17.44
C ARG A 2 8.26 11.27 16.02
N LYS A 3 9.02 12.36 15.94
CA LYS A 3 9.36 13.06 14.69
C LYS A 3 10.22 12.26 13.71
N ASP A 4 10.97 11.27 14.18
CA ASP A 4 11.86 10.44 13.38
C ASP A 4 11.27 9.08 13.01
N LEU A 5 9.99 8.84 13.37
CA LEU A 5 9.31 7.57 13.19
C LEU A 5 8.21 7.67 12.14
N THR A 6 8.24 6.76 11.18
CA THR A 6 7.20 6.58 10.16
C THR A 6 6.54 5.21 10.31
N GLU A 7 5.22 5.16 10.25
CA GLU A 7 4.43 3.93 10.14
C GLU A 7 4.12 3.65 8.67
N LEU A 8 4.55 2.51 8.16
CA LEU A 8 4.30 2.07 6.78
C LEU A 8 3.41 0.83 6.80
N VAL A 9 2.26 0.91 6.15
CA VAL A 9 1.28 -0.17 6.10
C VAL A 9 1.08 -0.59 4.65
N PHE A 10 1.52 -1.80 4.32
CA PHE A 10 1.36 -2.40 3.01
C PHE A 10 0.15 -3.34 3.01
N ILE A 11 -0.77 -3.11 2.08
CA ILE A 11 -1.93 -3.97 1.83
C ILE A 11 -1.73 -4.53 0.43
N ILE A 12 -1.36 -5.81 0.35
CA ILE A 12 -0.89 -6.46 -0.87
C ILE A 12 -1.87 -7.56 -1.25
N ASP A 13 -2.41 -7.45 -2.45
CA ASP A 13 -3.28 -8.43 -3.06
C ASP A 13 -2.50 -9.73 -3.35
N ARG A 14 -3.08 -10.86 -2.95
CA ARG A 14 -2.64 -12.20 -3.34
C ARG A 14 -3.80 -13.02 -3.90
N SER A 15 -4.84 -12.36 -4.41
CA SER A 15 -5.97 -13.02 -5.06
C SER A 15 -5.56 -13.72 -6.36
N GLY A 16 -6.45 -14.55 -6.91
CA GLY A 16 -6.14 -15.38 -8.07
C GLY A 16 -5.65 -14.64 -9.31
N SER A 17 -6.03 -13.36 -9.47
CA SER A 17 -5.58 -12.49 -10.57
C SER A 17 -4.08 -12.17 -10.53
N MET A 18 -3.45 -12.22 -9.34
CA MET A 18 -2.01 -12.03 -9.17
C MET A 18 -1.16 -13.21 -9.65
N SER A 19 -1.77 -14.27 -10.20
CA SER A 19 -1.06 -15.46 -10.68
C SER A 19 -0.04 -15.13 -11.77
N GLY A 20 1.18 -15.60 -11.58
CA GLY A 20 2.33 -15.34 -12.46
C GLY A 20 3.14 -14.11 -12.09
N LEU A 21 2.73 -13.35 -11.06
CA LEU A 21 3.45 -12.18 -10.54
C LEU A 21 4.04 -12.43 -9.13
N GLU A 22 4.01 -13.66 -8.64
CA GLU A 22 4.44 -14.00 -7.29
C GLU A 22 5.91 -13.59 -7.06
N SER A 23 6.80 -14.02 -7.96
CA SER A 23 8.23 -13.70 -7.87
C SER A 23 8.51 -12.20 -8.00
N ASP A 24 7.75 -11.49 -8.85
CA ASP A 24 7.91 -10.05 -9.06
C ASP A 24 7.42 -9.26 -7.84
N THR A 25 6.31 -9.68 -7.25
CA THR A 25 5.77 -9.08 -6.02
C THR A 25 6.73 -9.28 -4.85
N ILE A 26 7.20 -10.52 -4.64
CA ILE A 26 8.19 -10.85 -3.59
C ILE A 26 9.49 -10.07 -3.81
N GLY A 27 10.03 -10.12 -5.02
CA GLY A 27 11.27 -9.44 -5.38
C GLY A 27 11.18 -7.92 -5.24
N GLY A 28 10.09 -7.33 -5.71
CA GLY A 28 9.81 -5.90 -5.60
C GLY A 28 9.66 -5.43 -4.16
N PHE A 29 8.84 -6.14 -3.36
CA PHE A 29 8.68 -5.86 -1.93
C PHE A 29 10.02 -5.94 -1.20
N ASN A 30 10.78 -7.01 -1.39
CA ASN A 30 12.08 -7.20 -0.74
C ASN A 30 13.09 -6.12 -1.14
N SER A 31 13.10 -5.72 -2.40
CA SER A 31 13.97 -4.64 -2.90
C SER A 31 13.61 -3.30 -2.25
N MET A 32 12.31 -2.99 -2.18
CA MET A 32 11.81 -1.79 -1.50
C MET A 32 12.20 -1.79 -0.02
N ILE A 33 11.94 -2.88 0.72
CA ILE A 33 12.30 -2.99 2.14
C ILE A 33 13.81 -2.80 2.35
N ARG A 34 14.65 -3.40 1.48
CA ARG A 34 16.11 -3.25 1.54
C ARG A 34 16.54 -1.79 1.40
N LYS A 35 15.89 -1.04 0.52
CA LYS A 35 16.12 0.41 0.34
C LYS A 35 15.66 1.18 1.57
N GLN A 36 14.51 0.83 2.16
CA GLN A 36 14.01 1.46 3.37
C GLN A 36 14.88 1.20 4.61
N LYS A 37 15.57 0.04 4.68
CA LYS A 37 16.56 -0.25 5.74
C LYS A 37 17.76 0.70 5.73
N GLN A 38 18.09 1.25 4.56
CA GLN A 38 19.23 2.15 4.36
C GLN A 38 18.85 3.63 4.51
N ALA A 39 17.56 3.95 4.49
CA ALA A 39 17.08 5.32 4.61
C ALA A 39 17.20 5.82 6.07
N GLU A 40 17.40 7.13 6.22
CA GLU A 40 17.44 7.78 7.53
C GLU A 40 16.10 7.70 8.27
N GLY A 41 16.16 7.86 9.59
CA GLY A 41 15.01 7.76 10.48
C GLY A 41 14.58 6.32 10.76
N GLU A 42 13.59 6.17 11.62
CA GLU A 42 13.01 4.88 11.96
C GLU A 42 11.72 4.62 11.19
N ALA A 43 11.42 3.36 10.92
CA ALA A 43 10.16 2.96 10.35
C ALA A 43 9.65 1.67 10.97
N LEU A 44 8.32 1.64 11.21
CA LEU A 44 7.58 0.43 11.56
C LEU A 44 6.84 -0.06 10.32
N ILE A 45 6.91 -1.36 10.08
CA ILE A 45 6.30 -2.00 8.92
C ILE A 45 5.18 -2.91 9.36
N SER A 46 4.00 -2.66 8.83
CA SER A 46 2.89 -3.60 8.84
C SER A 46 2.64 -4.09 7.41
N THR A 47 2.51 -5.40 7.22
CA THR A 47 2.21 -6.00 5.91
C THR A 47 1.01 -6.91 6.05
N VAL A 48 -0.05 -6.57 5.34
CA VAL A 48 -1.29 -7.34 5.26
C VAL A 48 -1.39 -7.92 3.86
N LEU A 49 -1.35 -9.24 3.77
CA LEU A 49 -1.64 -9.98 2.56
C LEU A 49 -3.13 -10.30 2.54
N PHE A 50 -3.81 -10.10 1.41
CA PHE A 50 -5.23 -10.37 1.34
C PHE A 50 -5.64 -11.13 0.07
N ASP A 51 -6.61 -12.00 0.26
CA ASP A 51 -7.42 -12.68 -0.75
C ASP A 51 -8.90 -12.56 -0.31
N ASN A 52 -9.61 -13.65 -0.10
CA ASN A 52 -10.93 -13.68 0.57
C ASN A 52 -10.84 -13.52 2.09
N VAL A 53 -9.62 -13.52 2.65
CA VAL A 53 -9.30 -13.23 4.04
C VAL A 53 -8.02 -12.39 4.11
N SER A 54 -7.83 -11.68 5.22
CA SER A 54 -6.61 -10.93 5.46
C SER A 54 -5.69 -11.70 6.40
N GLU A 55 -4.40 -11.70 6.08
CA GLU A 55 -3.33 -12.29 6.89
C GLU A 55 -2.27 -11.22 7.17
N VAL A 56 -1.91 -11.07 8.44
CA VAL A 56 -0.89 -10.11 8.86
C VAL A 56 0.47 -10.81 8.85
N LEU A 57 1.30 -10.49 7.88
CA LEU A 57 2.66 -11.00 7.78
C LEU A 57 3.62 -10.25 8.73
N HIS A 58 3.50 -8.94 8.80
CA HIS A 58 4.25 -8.09 9.73
C HIS A 58 3.28 -7.17 10.47
N ASP A 59 3.43 -7.06 11.79
CA ASP A 59 2.66 -6.15 12.63
C ASP A 59 3.61 -5.19 13.36
N ARG A 60 3.76 -4.00 12.80
CA ARG A 60 4.58 -2.91 13.33
C ARG A 60 6.02 -3.32 13.68
N VAL A 61 6.62 -4.14 12.84
CA VAL A 61 8.01 -4.59 12.99
C VAL A 61 8.95 -3.48 12.55
N ASN A 62 10.03 -3.25 13.31
CA ASN A 62 11.07 -2.30 12.89
C ASN A 62 11.61 -2.70 11.50
N VAL A 63 11.72 -1.74 10.59
CA VAL A 63 12.16 -2.02 9.21
C VAL A 63 13.48 -2.76 9.16
N LYS A 64 14.39 -2.52 10.13
CA LYS A 64 15.71 -3.17 10.21
C LYS A 64 15.60 -4.67 10.49
N ASP A 65 14.52 -5.09 11.18
CA ASP A 65 14.31 -6.47 11.61
C ASP A 65 13.46 -7.30 10.62
N ILE A 66 12.86 -6.66 9.61
CA ILE A 66 12.06 -7.34 8.59
C ILE A 66 12.93 -8.39 7.88
N GLN A 67 12.46 -9.64 7.89
CA GLN A 67 13.05 -10.70 7.07
C GLN A 67 12.53 -10.62 5.63
N PRO A 68 13.29 -11.05 4.63
CA PRO A 68 12.79 -11.09 3.26
C PRO A 68 11.55 -11.96 3.16
N MET A 69 10.52 -11.46 2.46
CA MET A 69 9.36 -12.24 2.05
C MET A 69 9.79 -13.39 1.14
N THR A 70 9.21 -14.55 1.33
CA THR A 70 9.50 -15.78 0.58
C THR A 70 8.26 -16.30 -0.14
N GLU A 71 8.44 -17.31 -0.99
CA GLU A 71 7.33 -18.02 -1.64
C GLU A 71 6.40 -18.73 -0.65
N HIS A 72 6.86 -19.01 0.58
CA HIS A 72 6.01 -19.56 1.65
C HIS A 72 5.08 -18.50 2.24
N ASP A 73 5.52 -17.24 2.26
CA ASP A 73 4.75 -16.13 2.82
C ASP A 73 3.70 -15.61 1.84
N TYR A 74 4.04 -15.58 0.54
CA TYR A 74 3.18 -15.03 -0.51
C TYR A 74 2.78 -16.12 -1.51
N THR A 75 1.56 -16.60 -1.38
CA THR A 75 0.95 -17.58 -2.27
C THR A 75 -0.37 -17.05 -2.81
N VAL A 76 -0.53 -17.07 -4.12
CA VAL A 76 -1.73 -16.59 -4.81
C VAL A 76 -2.89 -17.57 -4.65
N ARG A 77 -4.08 -17.06 -4.26
CA ARG A 77 -5.30 -17.85 -4.08
C ARG A 77 -6.55 -16.98 -3.90
N GLY A 78 -7.72 -17.58 -4.06
CA GLY A 78 -8.99 -17.00 -3.63
C GLY A 78 -9.48 -15.79 -4.45
N THR A 79 -10.30 -14.97 -3.81
CA THR A 79 -10.99 -13.80 -4.32
C THR A 79 -10.48 -12.53 -3.63
N THR A 80 -11.06 -11.35 -3.91
CA THR A 80 -10.51 -10.05 -3.54
C THR A 80 -11.38 -9.36 -2.48
N ALA A 81 -11.07 -9.54 -1.18
CA ALA A 81 -11.74 -8.86 -0.06
C ALA A 81 -10.99 -7.56 0.33
N LEU A 82 -10.87 -6.64 -0.61
CA LEU A 82 -10.09 -5.41 -0.50
C LEU A 82 -10.58 -4.48 0.61
N LEU A 83 -11.91 -4.28 0.74
CA LEU A 83 -12.48 -3.40 1.76
C LEU A 83 -12.24 -3.94 3.16
N ASP A 84 -12.30 -5.25 3.35
CA ASP A 84 -12.03 -5.88 4.64
C ASP A 84 -10.56 -5.73 5.03
N ALA A 85 -9.63 -5.84 4.08
CA ALA A 85 -8.22 -5.64 4.30
C ALA A 85 -7.91 -4.17 4.68
N ILE A 86 -8.42 -3.21 3.92
CA ILE A 86 -8.21 -1.77 4.19
C ILE A 86 -8.85 -1.39 5.53
N GLY A 87 -10.12 -1.74 5.73
CA GLY A 87 -10.86 -1.40 6.93
C GLY A 87 -10.25 -1.99 8.20
N GLY A 88 -9.83 -3.27 8.12
CA GLY A 88 -9.17 -3.97 9.21
C GLY A 88 -7.83 -3.32 9.58
N ALA A 89 -6.98 -3.03 8.59
CA ALA A 89 -5.68 -2.39 8.82
C ALA A 89 -5.84 -0.98 9.42
N ILE A 90 -6.75 -0.14 8.90
CA ILE A 90 -7.01 1.19 9.46
C ILE A 90 -7.52 1.08 10.90
N HIS A 91 -8.41 0.12 11.18
CA HIS A 91 -8.93 -0.09 12.53
C HIS A 91 -7.82 -0.48 13.50
N HIS A 92 -6.97 -1.43 13.10
CA HIS A 92 -5.85 -1.91 13.91
C HIS A 92 -4.86 -0.80 14.24
N ILE A 93 -4.27 -0.16 13.22
CA ILE A 93 -3.28 0.92 13.40
C ILE A 93 -3.89 2.11 14.14
N GLY A 94 -5.13 2.47 13.81
CA GLY A 94 -5.84 3.54 14.51
C GLY A 94 -6.05 3.27 16.00
N ASN A 95 -6.31 2.03 16.39
CA ASN A 95 -6.42 1.65 17.80
C ASN A 95 -5.04 1.66 18.48
N VAL A 96 -4.01 1.16 17.82
CA VAL A 96 -2.64 1.23 18.36
C VAL A 96 -2.26 2.67 18.65
N HIS A 97 -2.42 3.59 17.69
CA HIS A 97 -2.10 5.00 17.89
C HIS A 97 -2.96 5.68 18.97
N LYS A 98 -4.24 5.29 19.07
CA LYS A 98 -5.15 5.83 20.08
C LYS A 98 -4.73 5.50 21.51
N TYR A 99 -4.18 4.31 21.74
CA TYR A 99 -3.80 3.82 23.07
C TYR A 99 -2.31 3.92 23.36
N ALA A 100 -1.48 4.24 22.36
CA ALA A 100 -0.08 4.54 22.55
C ALA A 100 0.12 5.87 23.29
N ARG A 101 1.25 5.99 23.98
CA ARG A 101 1.67 7.31 24.51
C ARG A 101 1.95 8.23 23.34
N GLN A 102 1.64 9.53 23.50
CA GLN A 102 1.78 10.50 22.41
C GLN A 102 3.20 10.58 21.84
N GLU A 103 4.20 10.35 22.67
CA GLU A 103 5.61 10.29 22.27
C GLU A 103 6.00 9.06 21.43
N ASP A 104 5.16 8.00 21.46
CA ASP A 104 5.37 6.76 20.72
C ASP A 104 4.56 6.71 19.42
N VAL A 105 3.64 7.66 19.22
CA VAL A 105 2.85 7.76 17.96
C VAL A 105 3.74 8.29 16.84
N PRO A 106 3.84 7.59 15.70
CA PRO A 106 4.61 8.04 14.54
C PRO A 106 4.17 9.43 14.04
N GLU A 107 5.11 10.24 13.58
CA GLU A 107 4.80 11.52 12.93
C GLU A 107 4.08 11.31 11.61
N HIS A 108 4.53 10.33 10.85
CA HIS A 108 3.96 10.00 9.53
C HIS A 108 3.39 8.58 9.53
N THR A 109 2.24 8.44 8.90
CA THR A 109 1.61 7.13 8.67
C THR A 109 1.19 7.06 7.20
N MET A 110 1.67 6.05 6.49
CA MET A 110 1.41 5.89 5.07
C MET A 110 0.92 4.47 4.77
N PHE A 111 -0.22 4.40 4.10
CA PHE A 111 -0.79 3.17 3.57
C PHE A 111 -0.48 3.05 2.09
N VAL A 112 0.00 1.90 1.68
CA VAL A 112 0.24 1.54 0.28
C VAL A 112 -0.62 0.33 -0.04
N ILE A 113 -1.60 0.53 -0.92
CA ILE A 113 -2.59 -0.47 -1.30
C ILE A 113 -2.31 -0.87 -2.74
N THR A 114 -2.04 -2.15 -2.97
CA THR A 114 -1.77 -2.69 -4.30
C THR A 114 -2.74 -3.81 -4.60
N THR A 115 -3.46 -3.72 -5.72
CA THR A 115 -4.41 -4.74 -6.19
C THR A 115 -4.43 -4.80 -7.71
N ASP A 116 -4.74 -5.96 -8.28
CA ASP A 116 -4.98 -6.16 -9.71
C ASP A 116 -6.41 -6.61 -10.03
N GLY A 117 -7.27 -6.61 -9.03
CA GLY A 117 -8.65 -7.05 -9.13
C GLY A 117 -9.66 -6.11 -8.51
N MET A 118 -10.91 -6.28 -8.93
CA MET A 118 -12.05 -5.57 -8.33
C MET A 118 -12.45 -6.20 -7.00
N GLU A 119 -12.85 -5.35 -6.04
CA GLU A 119 -13.51 -5.78 -4.81
C GLU A 119 -14.71 -6.72 -5.11
N ASN A 120 -14.70 -7.91 -4.53
CA ASN A 120 -15.79 -8.89 -4.78
C ASN A 120 -16.09 -9.84 -3.61
N ALA A 121 -15.39 -9.73 -2.48
CA ALA A 121 -15.48 -10.72 -1.41
C ALA A 121 -15.60 -10.16 0.01
N SER A 122 -15.52 -8.85 0.21
CA SER A 122 -15.60 -8.22 1.53
C SER A 122 -16.96 -8.42 2.20
N ARG A 123 -16.95 -8.64 3.51
CA ARG A 123 -18.15 -8.97 4.34
C ARG A 123 -18.31 -8.04 5.54
N TYR A 124 -17.24 -7.45 6.06
CA TYR A 124 -17.22 -6.71 7.32
C TYR A 124 -17.20 -5.21 7.14
N TYR A 125 -16.66 -4.74 6.00
CA TYR A 125 -16.55 -3.32 5.68
C TYR A 125 -17.21 -3.01 4.34
N SER A 126 -18.08 -2.00 4.34
CA SER A 126 -18.63 -1.43 3.10
C SER A 126 -17.74 -0.30 2.57
N GLY A 127 -17.86 0.03 1.29
CA GLY A 127 -17.14 1.16 0.67
C GLY A 127 -17.36 2.47 1.41
N ASP A 128 -18.60 2.80 1.79
CA ASP A 128 -18.92 4.01 2.56
C ASP A 128 -18.25 4.04 3.93
N LYS A 129 -18.15 2.88 4.60
CA LYS A 129 -17.46 2.78 5.90
C LYS A 129 -15.97 3.01 5.74
N VAL A 130 -15.34 2.37 4.76
CA VAL A 130 -13.90 2.52 4.47
C VAL A 130 -13.60 3.98 4.07
N LYS A 131 -14.43 4.59 3.21
CA LYS A 131 -14.31 5.99 2.83
C LYS A 131 -14.28 6.92 4.05
N LYS A 132 -15.26 6.80 4.93
CA LYS A 132 -15.32 7.61 6.16
C LYS A 132 -14.10 7.40 7.06
N MET A 133 -13.58 6.15 7.12
CA MET A 133 -12.37 5.86 7.88
C MET A 133 -11.15 6.55 7.26
N ILE A 134 -10.94 6.43 5.96
CA ILE A 134 -9.82 7.06 5.24
C ILE A 134 -9.89 8.59 5.37
N GLU A 135 -11.04 9.20 5.07
CA GLU A 135 -11.23 10.65 5.18
C GLU A 135 -10.93 11.16 6.60
N ARG A 136 -11.41 10.44 7.61
CA ARG A 136 -11.12 10.79 9.02
C ARG A 136 -9.62 10.73 9.31
N GLN A 137 -8.91 9.68 8.88
CA GLN A 137 -7.48 9.53 9.15
C GLN A 137 -6.67 10.61 8.43
N LYS A 138 -7.02 10.94 7.20
CA LYS A 138 -6.40 12.03 6.43
C LYS A 138 -6.59 13.38 7.11
N VAL A 139 -7.83 13.74 7.42
CA VAL A 139 -8.15 15.07 7.95
C VAL A 139 -7.65 15.26 9.39
N LYS A 140 -7.80 14.23 10.23
CA LYS A 140 -7.52 14.38 11.68
C LYS A 140 -6.07 14.07 12.04
N TYR A 141 -5.43 13.16 11.31
CA TYR A 141 -4.12 12.62 11.70
C TYR A 141 -3.06 12.76 10.60
N GLY A 142 -3.43 13.32 9.43
CA GLY A 142 -2.47 13.50 8.32
C GLY A 142 -1.98 12.20 7.68
N TRP A 143 -2.75 11.12 7.79
CA TRP A 143 -2.35 9.86 7.15
C TRP A 143 -2.38 9.98 5.64
N GLU A 144 -1.40 9.39 4.99
CA GLU A 144 -1.32 9.29 3.52
C GLU A 144 -1.79 7.90 3.06
N PHE A 145 -2.48 7.88 1.90
CA PHE A 145 -2.96 6.65 1.28
C PHE A 145 -2.59 6.65 -0.18
N LEU A 146 -1.81 5.66 -0.63
CA LEU A 146 -1.53 5.40 -2.04
C LEU A 146 -2.32 4.18 -2.50
N PHE A 147 -2.91 4.28 -3.68
CA PHE A 147 -3.66 3.20 -4.31
C PHE A 147 -3.08 2.90 -5.70
N LEU A 148 -2.58 1.68 -5.87
CA LEU A 148 -2.03 1.19 -7.12
C LEU A 148 -2.92 0.05 -7.63
N GLY A 149 -3.60 0.28 -8.73
CA GLY A 149 -4.52 -0.68 -9.33
C GLY A 149 -4.09 -1.11 -10.73
N ALA A 150 -4.21 -2.41 -11.02
CA ALA A 150 -4.09 -2.94 -12.37
C ALA A 150 -5.39 -3.60 -12.78
N ASN A 151 -5.63 -3.71 -14.09
CA ASN A 151 -6.84 -4.34 -14.65
C ASN A 151 -8.18 -3.74 -14.17
N ILE A 152 -8.13 -2.58 -13.50
CA ILE A 152 -9.27 -1.81 -13.00
C ILE A 152 -9.06 -0.33 -13.34
N ASP A 153 -10.08 0.50 -13.21
CA ASP A 153 -9.87 1.95 -13.13
C ASP A 153 -9.46 2.30 -11.68
N ALA A 154 -8.16 2.37 -11.46
CA ALA A 154 -7.61 2.64 -10.13
C ALA A 154 -8.00 4.01 -9.60
N VAL A 155 -8.13 5.02 -10.46
CA VAL A 155 -8.49 6.39 -10.06
C VAL A 155 -9.96 6.44 -9.66
N GLU A 156 -10.85 5.83 -10.43
CA GLU A 156 -12.27 5.74 -10.10
C GLU A 156 -12.47 4.93 -8.83
N THR A 157 -11.86 3.73 -8.74
CA THR A 157 -11.95 2.85 -7.58
C THR A 157 -11.47 3.54 -6.31
N ALA A 158 -10.30 4.19 -6.34
CA ALA A 158 -9.74 4.94 -5.22
C ALA A 158 -10.65 6.08 -4.76
N SER A 159 -11.32 6.77 -5.70
CA SER A 159 -12.24 7.86 -5.39
C SER A 159 -13.44 7.39 -4.57
N HIS A 160 -13.93 6.19 -4.82
CA HIS A 160 -15.00 5.57 -4.03
C HIS A 160 -14.57 5.33 -2.58
N PHE A 161 -13.29 5.16 -2.33
CA PHE A 161 -12.71 5.00 -0.98
C PHE A 161 -12.22 6.31 -0.36
N GLY A 162 -12.42 7.47 -1.00
CA GLY A 162 -11.97 8.76 -0.49
C GLY A 162 -10.47 9.04 -0.70
N ILE A 163 -9.82 8.28 -1.60
CA ILE A 163 -8.43 8.51 -2.03
C ILE A 163 -8.48 9.35 -3.30
N GLY A 164 -7.80 10.50 -3.31
CA GLY A 164 -7.79 11.42 -4.45
C GLY A 164 -7.01 10.89 -5.65
N ALA A 165 -7.33 11.39 -6.84
CA ALA A 165 -6.67 11.01 -8.08
C ALA A 165 -5.15 11.26 -8.07
N ASP A 166 -4.67 12.21 -7.25
CA ASP A 166 -3.25 12.49 -7.05
C ASP A 166 -2.52 11.41 -6.23
N ARG A 167 -3.26 10.50 -5.60
CA ARG A 167 -2.78 9.38 -4.79
C ARG A 167 -3.14 8.00 -5.37
N ALA A 168 -3.74 7.96 -6.56
CA ALA A 168 -4.11 6.73 -7.24
C ALA A 168 -3.43 6.64 -8.61
N VAL A 169 -3.04 5.43 -9.02
CA VAL A 169 -2.38 5.19 -10.31
C VAL A 169 -2.74 3.83 -10.89
N ASN A 170 -2.97 3.81 -12.21
CA ASN A 170 -3.08 2.58 -12.98
C ASN A 170 -1.68 2.10 -13.38
N TYR A 171 -1.41 0.81 -13.24
CA TYR A 171 -0.16 0.22 -13.68
C TYR A 171 -0.38 -1.01 -14.59
N ASN A 172 0.65 -1.39 -15.34
CA ASN A 172 0.61 -2.61 -16.16
C ASN A 172 0.90 -3.83 -15.28
N CYS A 173 -0.02 -4.81 -15.27
CA CYS A 173 0.08 -6.04 -14.49
C CYS A 173 1.03 -7.03 -15.18
N ASP A 174 2.33 -6.75 -15.09
CA ASP A 174 3.42 -7.58 -15.59
C ASP A 174 4.72 -7.31 -14.79
N SER A 175 5.77 -8.07 -15.05
CA SER A 175 7.04 -7.97 -14.31
C SER A 175 7.63 -6.56 -14.33
N GLU A 176 7.60 -5.86 -15.49
CA GLU A 176 8.15 -4.52 -15.65
C GLU A 176 7.32 -3.49 -14.85
N GLY A 177 5.99 -3.54 -14.97
CA GLY A 177 5.08 -2.65 -14.25
C GLY A 177 5.14 -2.87 -12.73
N THR A 178 5.20 -4.13 -12.29
CA THR A 178 5.32 -4.47 -10.87
C THR A 178 6.64 -3.97 -10.29
N ALA A 179 7.77 -4.19 -10.97
CA ALA A 179 9.07 -3.69 -10.53
C ALA A 179 9.10 -2.15 -10.45
N LEU A 180 8.55 -1.47 -11.47
CA LEU A 180 8.45 -0.01 -11.52
C LEU A 180 7.60 0.53 -10.36
N ASN A 181 6.48 -0.12 -10.04
CA ASN A 181 5.64 0.26 -8.90
C ASN A 181 6.41 0.26 -7.59
N TYR A 182 7.09 -0.83 -7.27
CA TYR A 182 7.85 -0.91 -6.02
C TYR A 182 8.99 0.11 -5.95
N GLU A 183 9.64 0.41 -7.09
CA GLU A 183 10.66 1.44 -7.17
C GLU A 183 10.09 2.83 -6.88
N VAL A 184 9.00 3.21 -7.56
CA VAL A 184 8.35 4.52 -7.41
C VAL A 184 7.73 4.69 -6.03
N VAL A 185 7.08 3.65 -5.50
CA VAL A 185 6.55 3.66 -4.13
C VAL A 185 7.69 3.82 -3.12
N SER A 186 8.83 3.16 -3.34
CA SER A 186 10.00 3.32 -2.46
C SER A 186 10.48 4.76 -2.41
N ASP A 187 10.52 5.47 -3.55
CA ASP A 187 10.90 6.88 -3.62
C ASP A 187 9.87 7.79 -2.91
N ALA A 188 8.58 7.50 -3.08
CA ALA A 188 7.50 8.19 -2.38
C ALA A 188 7.61 8.03 -0.85
N ILE A 189 7.89 6.81 -0.37
CA ILE A 189 8.13 6.52 1.04
C ILE A 189 9.34 7.30 1.56
N CYS A 190 10.46 7.30 0.84
CA CYS A 190 11.63 8.07 1.23
C CYS A 190 11.32 9.57 1.39
N SER A 191 10.50 10.13 0.51
CA SER A 191 10.07 11.54 0.62
C SER A 191 9.28 11.77 1.92
N VAL A 192 8.32 10.92 2.24
CA VAL A 192 7.52 11.02 3.47
C VAL A 192 8.39 10.84 4.72
N ARG A 193 9.32 9.89 4.72
CA ARG A 193 10.26 9.66 5.85
C ARG A 193 11.19 10.85 6.09
N CYS A 194 11.50 11.61 5.04
CA CYS A 194 12.26 12.86 5.16
C CYS A 194 11.36 14.07 5.49
N SER A 195 10.12 13.86 5.92
CA SER A 195 9.11 14.90 6.20
C SER A 195 8.90 15.86 5.01
N ALA A 196 9.19 15.40 3.79
CA ALA A 196 8.90 16.15 2.58
C ALA A 196 7.46 15.84 2.12
N PRO A 197 6.70 16.87 1.69
CA PRO A 197 5.34 16.64 1.19
C PRO A 197 5.37 15.75 -0.05
N LEU A 198 4.52 14.74 -0.07
CA LEU A 198 4.37 13.90 -1.25
C LEU A 198 3.69 14.69 -2.37
N LYS A 199 4.45 15.04 -3.40
CA LYS A 199 3.96 15.79 -4.55
C LYS A 199 3.01 14.94 -5.39
N SER A 200 2.14 15.57 -6.18
CA SER A 200 1.19 14.88 -7.07
C SER A 200 1.87 14.13 -8.23
N ASP A 201 3.10 14.50 -8.57
CA ASP A 201 3.88 13.90 -9.65
C ASP A 201 4.68 12.65 -9.23
N TRP A 202 4.55 12.19 -7.96
CA TRP A 202 5.22 10.98 -7.47
C TRP A 202 5.02 9.76 -8.38
N LYS A 203 3.86 9.67 -9.03
CA LYS A 203 3.44 8.56 -9.89
C LYS A 203 3.76 8.73 -11.37
N LYS A 204 4.41 9.84 -11.76
CA LYS A 204 4.63 10.23 -13.17
C LYS A 204 5.24 9.11 -14.01
N ARG A 205 6.23 8.39 -13.47
CA ARG A 205 6.91 7.29 -14.18
C ARG A 205 5.95 6.13 -14.47
N ILE A 206 5.06 5.80 -13.54
CA ILE A 206 4.06 4.74 -13.72
C ILE A 206 3.01 5.19 -14.75
N ASP A 207 2.52 6.44 -14.66
CA ASP A 207 1.57 7.00 -15.62
C ASP A 207 2.13 7.02 -17.05
N GLU A 208 3.41 7.38 -17.22
CA GLU A 208 4.08 7.40 -18.52
C GLU A 208 4.24 5.99 -19.10
N ASP A 209 4.67 5.02 -18.28
CA ASP A 209 4.78 3.62 -18.68
C ASP A 209 3.42 3.06 -19.09
N TYR A 210 2.39 3.26 -18.26
CA TYR A 210 1.03 2.81 -18.55
C TYR A 210 0.51 3.38 -19.87
N LYS A 211 0.63 4.68 -20.09
CA LYS A 211 0.20 5.36 -21.32
C LYS A 211 0.97 4.88 -22.55
N LYS A 212 2.29 4.73 -22.44
CA LYS A 212 3.15 4.31 -23.56
C LYS A 212 2.80 2.90 -24.04
N ARG A 213 2.59 1.96 -23.11
CA ARG A 213 2.35 0.56 -23.44
C ARG A 213 0.91 0.31 -23.89
N ASN A 214 -0.06 1.05 -23.36
CA ASN A 214 -1.47 0.88 -23.77
C ASN A 214 -1.82 1.62 -25.06
N ARG A 215 -1.08 2.67 -25.50
CA ARG A 215 -1.21 3.27 -26.82
C ARG A 215 -0.83 2.34 -27.98
N LYS A 216 -0.04 1.30 -27.73
CA LYS A 216 0.36 0.33 -28.76
C LYS A 216 -0.64 -0.83 -28.93
N LYS A 217 -1.68 -0.89 -28.09
CA LYS A 217 -2.72 -1.94 -28.16
C LYS A 217 -3.99 -1.48 -28.91
N VAL A 218 -4.02 -0.24 -29.40
CA VAL A 218 -5.04 0.36 -30.31
C VAL A 218 -4.37 0.56 -31.70
#